data_52890902ad2d9e54b703de659ad11adb
#
_entry.id   52890902ad2d9e54b703de659ad11adb
#
_cell.length_a   1.000
_cell.length_b   1.000
_cell.length_c   1.000
_cell.angle_alpha   90.00
_cell.angle_beta   90.00
_cell.angle_gamma   90.00
#
_symmetry.space_group_name_H-M   'P 1'
#
loop_
_entity.id
_entity.type
_entity.pdbx_description
1 polymer ?
#
loop_
_entity_poly.entity_id
_entity_poly.type
_entity_poly.pdbx_seq_one_letter_code
_entity_poly.pdbx_strand_id
1 'polypeptide(L)'
;MLEAISAILMAQGLVTSQWQTDTQEQGELVRLFRDYYEGFHRMQLTKEMKAMLNISDTRLERYNINYCSLIIDRMADRLSVDRFEVKGKDTPTPALPQNTGEGAMPDATNTDKNDSPAQEWVDELLEYNRFDGLQSDIAVAYLRDGLTFIMSQYDDNLKRECFYQELAYDGDVGTLVIYERGSSQNIVAAVKIWYDVPPTPEQKAEGETNISMYKRVNIYYPDRTDKYYSRDGKSIVQIDQTPEETALYAKSPGVPVIPFYNRDGVSELVNIIPLQDSLNSQLVDLVMAGRLTAFSIVLGVNVDVPQGLTPGMTILKNIKDANGATIMPQSLEEAQRAAAYLDSARLERLPVGDLSQIIAGIEMIINQIGVISSTPLPGQMGGDSSSGEALKQREIGLLGKLNRAQVQIGNAWEDVIMLANEQQTAFGFEFAPPIDKLDTRWKSAEIRNDADVLALFKLLNDAGYERAALRALGQSSLASYSEDDIDKMMQEKAKDVGTNLVNAAGSLNGFSNFNAPGQSLLAS
;
A
#
# COMPACT_ATOMS: atom_id res chain seq x y z
N MET A 1 16.94 8.29 24.88
CA MET A 1 17.20 9.15 23.70
C MET A 1 16.01 10.07 23.41
N LEU A 2 14.80 9.54 23.23
CA LEU A 2 13.59 10.37 23.02
C LEU A 2 13.38 11.37 24.15
N GLU A 3 13.67 10.99 25.41
CA GLU A 3 13.65 11.89 26.56
C GLU A 3 14.63 13.07 26.42
N ALA A 4 15.84 12.80 25.95
CA ALA A 4 16.84 13.86 25.76
C ALA A 4 16.45 14.81 24.60
N ILE A 5 15.88 14.27 23.51
CA ILE A 5 15.33 15.06 22.41
C ILE A 5 14.16 15.91 22.92
N SER A 6 13.24 15.30 23.67
CA SER A 6 12.10 16.00 24.28
C SER A 6 12.57 17.17 25.17
N ALA A 7 13.62 16.97 25.95
CA ALA A 7 14.18 18.04 26.80
C ALA A 7 14.71 19.22 25.98
N ILE A 8 15.41 18.97 24.87
CA ILE A 8 15.88 20.02 23.95
C ILE A 8 14.71 20.80 23.36
N LEU A 9 13.71 20.07 22.82
CA LEU A 9 12.55 20.68 22.20
C LEU A 9 11.65 21.44 23.19
N MET A 10 11.53 20.94 24.43
CA MET A 10 10.85 21.66 25.52
C MET A 10 11.57 22.95 25.92
N ALA A 11 12.90 22.92 26.00
CA ALA A 11 13.70 24.11 26.31
C ALA A 11 13.50 25.22 25.25
N GLN A 12 13.19 24.83 24.00
CA GLN A 12 12.85 25.77 22.92
C GLN A 12 11.36 26.10 22.86
N GLY A 13 10.54 25.52 23.74
CA GLY A 13 9.10 25.76 23.78
C GLY A 13 8.30 25.09 22.65
N LEU A 14 8.89 24.17 21.90
CA LEU A 14 8.28 23.53 20.73
C LEU A 14 7.31 22.40 21.10
N VAL A 15 7.60 21.65 22.17
CA VAL A 15 6.79 20.52 22.64
C VAL A 15 6.43 20.64 24.12
N THR A 16 5.48 19.83 24.57
CA THR A 16 5.05 19.70 25.97
C THR A 16 5.67 18.46 26.61
N SER A 17 5.54 18.32 27.92
CA SER A 17 5.98 17.12 28.66
C SER A 17 5.24 15.84 28.22
N GLN A 18 4.04 15.97 27.70
CA GLN A 18 3.23 14.84 27.20
C GLN A 18 3.74 14.30 25.87
N TRP A 19 4.38 15.14 25.06
CA TRP A 19 4.85 14.78 23.71
C TRP A 19 5.70 13.50 23.66
N GLN A 20 6.57 13.30 24.64
CA GLN A 20 7.41 12.11 24.70
C GLN A 20 6.59 10.82 24.84
N THR A 21 5.58 10.82 25.71
CA THR A 21 4.71 9.65 25.94
C THR A 21 3.88 9.36 24.70
N ASP A 22 3.22 10.38 24.13
CA ASP A 22 2.38 10.25 22.95
C ASP A 22 3.19 9.73 21.75
N THR A 23 4.42 10.25 21.56
CA THR A 23 5.34 9.83 20.50
C THR A 23 5.78 8.38 20.67
N GLN A 24 6.07 7.95 21.90
CA GLN A 24 6.47 6.57 22.19
C GLN A 24 5.31 5.59 21.91
N GLU A 25 4.11 5.91 22.38
CA GLU A 25 2.91 5.09 22.14
C GLU A 25 2.61 4.99 20.64
N GLN A 26 2.68 6.09 19.91
CA GLN A 26 2.50 6.09 18.46
C GLN A 26 3.57 5.25 17.76
N GLY A 27 4.84 5.35 18.19
CA GLY A 27 5.92 4.56 17.61
C GLY A 27 5.74 3.06 17.83
N GLU A 28 5.25 2.64 19.00
CA GLU A 28 4.94 1.23 19.27
C GLU A 28 3.80 0.70 18.38
N LEU A 29 2.81 1.54 18.08
CA LEU A 29 1.74 1.19 17.12
C LEU A 29 2.29 1.07 15.70
N VAL A 30 3.15 1.98 15.25
CA VAL A 30 3.78 1.90 13.93
C VAL A 30 4.59 0.61 13.79
N ARG A 31 5.36 0.23 14.81
CA ARG A 31 6.09 -1.04 14.84
C ARG A 31 5.13 -2.23 14.73
N LEU A 32 4.03 -2.22 15.47
CA LEU A 32 3.01 -3.25 15.41
C LEU A 32 2.43 -3.40 13.98
N PHE A 33 2.13 -2.31 13.30
CA PHE A 33 1.60 -2.34 11.94
C PHE A 33 2.60 -2.94 10.96
N ARG A 34 3.89 -2.62 11.09
CA ARG A 34 4.97 -3.21 10.27
C ARG A 34 5.11 -4.70 10.54
N ASP A 35 5.14 -5.12 11.82
CA ASP A 35 5.21 -6.53 12.19
C ASP A 35 4.05 -7.32 11.53
N TYR A 36 2.81 -6.80 11.60
CA TYR A 36 1.66 -7.47 11.00
C TYR A 36 1.68 -7.47 9.48
N TYR A 37 2.17 -6.42 8.85
CA TYR A 37 2.35 -6.37 7.41
C TYR A 37 3.38 -7.41 6.94
N GLU A 38 4.49 -7.58 7.67
CA GLU A 38 5.53 -8.56 7.38
C GLU A 38 5.14 -10.00 7.78
N GLY A 39 4.02 -10.20 8.46
CA GLY A 39 3.52 -11.51 8.88
C GLY A 39 3.99 -11.95 10.27
N PHE A 40 4.65 -11.08 11.03
CA PHE A 40 5.02 -11.34 12.44
C PHE A 40 3.82 -11.11 13.37
N HIS A 41 2.84 -12.01 13.28
CA HIS A 41 1.61 -11.90 14.06
C HIS A 41 1.82 -12.40 15.50
N ARG A 42 1.19 -11.72 16.46
CA ARG A 42 1.24 -12.09 17.88
C ARG A 42 0.28 -13.25 18.16
N MET A 43 0.73 -14.50 17.98
CA MET A 43 -0.06 -15.66 18.36
C MET A 43 0.29 -16.11 19.78
N GLN A 44 -0.74 -16.17 20.64
CA GLN A 44 -0.61 -16.72 21.98
C GLN A 44 -1.06 -18.18 22.00
N LEU A 45 -0.10 -19.11 21.82
CA LEU A 45 -0.37 -20.53 21.98
C LEU A 45 0.06 -20.99 23.38
N THR A 46 -0.78 -21.80 24.02
CA THR A 46 -0.41 -22.44 25.29
C THR A 46 0.69 -23.47 25.07
N LYS A 47 1.38 -23.86 26.16
CA LYS A 47 2.42 -24.88 26.08
C LYS A 47 1.88 -26.24 25.57
N GLU A 48 0.64 -26.55 25.95
CA GLU A 48 -0.08 -27.76 25.54
C GLU A 48 -0.37 -27.73 24.05
N MET A 49 -0.85 -26.59 23.52
CA MET A 49 -1.11 -26.41 22.10
C MET A 49 0.17 -26.53 21.27
N LYS A 50 1.28 -25.92 21.71
CA LYS A 50 2.59 -26.07 21.07
C LYS A 50 3.07 -27.52 21.03
N ALA A 51 2.90 -28.26 22.14
CA ALA A 51 3.25 -29.66 22.21
C ALA A 51 2.40 -30.53 21.25
N MET A 52 1.08 -30.31 21.20
CA MET A 52 0.16 -31.01 20.29
C MET A 52 0.48 -30.76 18.82
N LEU A 53 0.86 -29.52 18.49
CA LEU A 53 1.23 -29.15 17.13
C LEU A 53 2.65 -29.60 16.76
N ASN A 54 3.46 -30.04 17.74
CA ASN A 54 4.89 -30.32 17.60
C ASN A 54 5.65 -29.12 16.97
N ILE A 55 5.36 -27.93 17.47
CA ILE A 55 5.90 -26.66 16.95
C ILE A 55 6.85 -26.09 17.99
N SER A 56 8.05 -25.72 17.55
CA SER A 56 8.93 -24.81 18.29
C SER A 56 8.46 -23.37 18.08
N ASP A 57 8.77 -22.47 19.01
CA ASP A 57 8.41 -21.04 18.92
C ASP A 57 8.83 -20.38 17.59
N THR A 58 9.90 -20.87 16.97
CA THR A 58 10.44 -20.40 15.69
C THR A 58 9.65 -20.84 14.44
N ARG A 59 8.61 -21.68 14.60
CA ARG A 59 7.82 -22.22 13.47
C ARG A 59 6.34 -21.80 13.48
N LEU A 60 5.95 -20.95 14.41
CA LEU A 60 4.56 -20.47 14.53
C LEU A 60 4.11 -19.71 13.29
N GLU A 61 5.01 -18.97 12.66
CA GLU A 61 4.77 -18.18 11.44
C GLU A 61 4.25 -19.00 10.25
N ARG A 62 4.44 -20.32 10.27
CA ARG A 62 3.98 -21.20 9.17
C ARG A 62 2.47 -21.44 9.14
N TYR A 63 1.76 -21.04 10.18
CA TYR A 63 0.30 -21.19 10.29
C TYR A 63 -0.45 -19.88 10.11
N ASN A 64 0.26 -18.82 9.76
CA ASN A 64 -0.35 -17.53 9.52
C ASN A 64 -0.80 -17.38 8.07
N ILE A 65 -2.00 -16.87 7.90
CA ILE A 65 -2.44 -16.29 6.63
C ILE A 65 -2.37 -14.78 6.84
N ASN A 66 -1.66 -14.07 5.98
CA ASN A 66 -1.48 -12.63 6.13
C ASN A 66 -2.41 -11.85 5.20
N TYR A 67 -3.56 -11.42 5.73
CA TYR A 67 -4.47 -10.50 5.03
C TYR A 67 -4.04 -9.04 5.18
N CYS A 68 -3.19 -8.71 6.16
CA CYS A 68 -2.73 -7.35 6.38
C CYS A 68 -1.91 -6.84 5.19
N SER A 69 -0.92 -7.62 4.73
CA SER A 69 -0.15 -7.27 3.53
C SER A 69 -1.03 -7.23 2.28
N LEU A 70 -1.89 -8.24 2.10
CA LEU A 70 -2.77 -8.32 0.93
C LEU A 70 -3.67 -7.09 0.77
N ILE A 71 -4.19 -6.55 1.88
CA ILE A 71 -5.06 -5.36 1.86
C ILE A 71 -4.24 -4.12 1.48
N ILE A 72 -3.10 -3.93 2.13
CA ILE A 72 -2.23 -2.77 1.87
C ILE A 72 -1.75 -2.77 0.42
N ASP A 73 -1.23 -3.91 -0.06
CA ASP A 73 -0.68 -4.02 -1.42
C ASP A 73 -1.76 -3.75 -2.47
N ARG A 74 -2.96 -4.33 -2.31
CA ARG A 74 -4.08 -4.07 -3.22
C ARG A 74 -4.56 -2.63 -3.26
N MET A 75 -4.46 -1.92 -2.15
CA MET A 75 -4.78 -0.49 -2.10
C MET A 75 -3.64 0.33 -2.71
N ALA A 76 -2.39 0.02 -2.38
CA ALA A 76 -1.20 0.72 -2.86
C ALA A 76 -1.05 0.61 -4.40
N ASP A 77 -1.29 -0.57 -4.98
CA ASP A 77 -1.24 -0.81 -6.43
C ASP A 77 -2.19 0.10 -7.24
N ARG A 78 -3.21 0.66 -6.59
CA ARG A 78 -4.19 1.56 -7.22
C ARG A 78 -3.91 3.05 -6.96
N LEU A 79 -2.87 3.36 -6.20
CA LEU A 79 -2.43 4.71 -5.88
C LEU A 79 -1.22 5.08 -6.74
N SER A 80 -1.43 5.19 -8.04
CA SER A 80 -0.38 5.59 -8.99
C SER A 80 -0.70 6.93 -9.62
N VAL A 81 0.23 7.87 -9.50
CA VAL A 81 0.19 9.15 -10.17
C VAL A 81 0.45 8.95 -11.66
N ASP A 82 -0.31 9.61 -12.51
CA ASP A 82 -0.11 9.63 -13.96
C ASP A 82 0.93 10.69 -14.32
N ARG A 83 0.69 11.92 -13.88
CA ARG A 83 1.59 13.07 -14.10
C ARG A 83 1.25 14.23 -13.17
N PHE A 84 2.13 15.21 -13.13
CA PHE A 84 1.87 16.52 -12.54
C PHE A 84 1.68 17.55 -13.66
N GLU A 85 0.69 18.42 -13.51
CA GLU A 85 0.42 19.50 -14.47
C GLU A 85 0.75 20.83 -13.81
N VAL A 86 1.71 21.55 -14.39
CA VAL A 86 2.04 22.92 -13.96
C VAL A 86 1.03 23.89 -14.58
N LYS A 87 0.32 24.65 -13.75
CA LYS A 87 -0.59 25.70 -14.20
C LYS A 87 0.10 27.06 -14.09
N GLY A 88 0.32 27.70 -15.23
CA GLY A 88 0.77 29.10 -15.30
C GLY A 88 -0.41 30.07 -15.16
N LYS A 89 -0.10 31.35 -14.88
CA LYS A 89 -1.10 32.43 -14.68
C LYS A 89 -2.03 32.66 -15.87
N ASP A 90 -1.67 32.17 -17.05
CA ASP A 90 -2.37 32.47 -18.33
C ASP A 90 -3.13 31.27 -18.91
N THR A 91 -3.30 30.17 -18.20
CA THR A 91 -4.13 29.06 -18.67
C THR A 91 -5.60 29.35 -18.35
N PRO A 92 -6.43 29.79 -19.32
CA PRO A 92 -7.85 30.01 -19.06
C PRO A 92 -8.49 28.66 -18.66
N THR A 93 -9.12 28.65 -17.50
CA THR A 93 -10.00 27.54 -17.09
C THR A 93 -11.00 27.30 -18.21
N PRO A 94 -11.17 26.09 -18.76
CA PRO A 94 -12.18 25.81 -19.75
C PRO A 94 -13.54 26.21 -19.17
N ALA A 95 -14.12 27.29 -19.63
CA ALA A 95 -15.46 27.71 -19.26
C ALA A 95 -16.42 26.59 -19.70
N LEU A 96 -17.25 26.13 -18.79
CA LEU A 96 -18.41 25.31 -19.13
C LEU A 96 -19.16 25.95 -20.28
N PRO A 97 -19.53 25.23 -21.35
CA PRO A 97 -20.22 25.81 -22.49
C PRO A 97 -21.53 26.41 -22.02
N GLN A 98 -21.60 27.73 -21.94
CA GLN A 98 -22.86 28.46 -21.87
C GLN A 98 -23.53 28.35 -23.25
N ASN A 99 -24.69 27.77 -23.25
CA ASN A 99 -25.55 27.53 -24.39
C ASN A 99 -26.06 28.91 -24.93
N THR A 100 -25.28 29.56 -25.77
CA THR A 100 -25.72 30.69 -26.59
C THR A 100 -25.43 30.35 -28.04
N GLY A 101 -26.51 30.23 -28.80
CA GLY A 101 -26.48 29.88 -30.20
C GLY A 101 -25.68 30.85 -31.07
N GLU A 102 -25.28 30.32 -32.22
CA GLU A 102 -24.73 30.92 -33.43
C GLU A 102 -23.24 31.28 -33.47
N GLY A 103 -22.49 30.43 -34.18
CA GLY A 103 -21.60 30.81 -35.24
C GLY A 103 -20.28 31.43 -34.84
N ALA A 104 -19.35 30.62 -34.40
CA ALA A 104 -17.93 30.58 -34.78
C ALA A 104 -17.26 29.47 -33.98
N MET A 105 -16.83 28.39 -34.63
CA MET A 105 -15.88 27.48 -34.01
C MET A 105 -14.60 28.26 -33.74
N PRO A 106 -14.13 28.36 -32.49
CA PRO A 106 -12.76 28.79 -32.27
C PRO A 106 -11.85 27.69 -32.84
N ASP A 107 -10.90 28.14 -33.62
CA ASP A 107 -9.83 27.36 -34.21
C ASP A 107 -9.20 26.46 -33.14
N ALA A 108 -9.41 25.15 -33.26
CA ALA A 108 -8.86 24.13 -32.34
C ALA A 108 -7.37 23.84 -32.67
N THR A 109 -6.66 24.89 -33.06
CA THR A 109 -5.19 24.91 -33.15
C THR A 109 -4.63 25.59 -31.90
N ASN A 110 -4.92 25.07 -30.73
CA ASN A 110 -4.16 25.40 -29.53
C ASN A 110 -3.47 24.15 -29.02
N THR A 111 -2.29 23.94 -29.49
CA THR A 111 -1.04 23.66 -28.77
C THR A 111 -1.27 23.48 -27.26
N ASP A 112 -1.79 22.33 -26.90
CA ASP A 112 -1.53 21.76 -25.57
C ASP A 112 -0.12 21.12 -25.56
N LYS A 113 0.86 21.88 -26.00
CA LYS A 113 2.23 21.68 -25.59
C LYS A 113 2.36 22.36 -24.24
N ASN A 114 2.29 21.56 -23.20
CA ASN A 114 2.74 21.94 -21.87
C ASN A 114 4.29 21.96 -21.86
N ASP A 115 4.88 22.53 -22.92
CA ASP A 115 6.33 22.77 -23.07
C ASP A 115 6.72 24.03 -22.26
N SER A 116 6.10 24.24 -21.10
CA SER A 116 6.58 25.31 -20.24
C SER A 116 7.89 24.85 -19.59
N PRO A 117 8.92 25.71 -19.49
CA PRO A 117 10.16 25.34 -18.81
C PRO A 117 9.93 24.78 -17.40
N ALA A 118 8.83 25.17 -16.76
CA ALA A 118 8.43 24.66 -15.45
C ALA A 118 7.93 23.21 -15.51
N GLN A 119 7.22 22.81 -16.56
CA GLN A 119 6.81 21.41 -16.73
C GLN A 119 8.02 20.51 -17.01
N GLU A 120 8.88 20.95 -17.92
CA GLU A 120 10.11 20.21 -18.24
C GLU A 120 11.00 20.02 -17.00
N TRP A 121 11.15 21.06 -16.18
CA TRP A 121 11.88 20.98 -14.93
C TRP A 121 11.26 19.96 -13.95
N VAL A 122 9.91 19.95 -13.80
CA VAL A 122 9.22 18.97 -12.94
C VAL A 122 9.44 17.55 -13.44
N ASP A 123 9.30 17.33 -14.75
CA ASP A 123 9.45 16.00 -15.34
C ASP A 123 10.89 15.46 -15.17
N GLU A 124 11.92 16.30 -15.40
CA GLU A 124 13.32 15.96 -15.15
C GLU A 124 13.61 15.68 -13.66
N LEU A 125 13.03 16.46 -12.74
CA LEU A 125 13.18 16.26 -11.30
C LEU A 125 12.64 14.89 -10.87
N LEU A 126 11.47 14.52 -11.37
CA LEU A 126 10.81 13.25 -11.05
C LEU A 126 11.55 12.05 -11.66
N GLU A 127 11.99 12.15 -12.93
CA GLU A 127 12.76 11.10 -13.58
C GLU A 127 14.06 10.84 -12.83
N TYR A 128 14.79 11.89 -12.47
CA TYR A 128 16.03 11.80 -11.70
C TYR A 128 15.84 11.08 -10.36
N ASN A 129 14.76 11.40 -9.65
CA ASN A 129 14.43 10.81 -8.35
C ASN A 129 13.74 9.44 -8.45
N ARG A 130 13.64 8.83 -9.64
CA ARG A 130 12.99 7.53 -9.87
C ARG A 130 11.58 7.48 -9.25
N PHE A 131 10.80 8.47 -9.56
CA PHE A 131 9.49 8.71 -8.96
C PHE A 131 8.58 7.48 -8.97
N ASP A 132 8.59 6.67 -10.05
CA ASP A 132 7.72 5.48 -10.16
C ASP A 132 7.92 4.48 -9.01
N GLY A 133 9.17 4.22 -8.61
CA GLY A 133 9.46 3.38 -7.46
C GLY A 133 9.11 4.06 -6.15
N LEU A 134 9.52 5.32 -6.00
CA LEU A 134 9.33 6.09 -4.78
C LEU A 134 7.85 6.28 -4.44
N GLN A 135 6.99 6.56 -5.42
CA GLN A 135 5.54 6.69 -5.17
C GLN A 135 4.90 5.41 -4.65
N SER A 136 5.36 4.24 -5.14
CA SER A 136 4.87 2.94 -4.66
C SER A 136 5.25 2.70 -3.20
N ASP A 137 6.51 2.95 -2.85
CA ASP A 137 7.01 2.80 -1.49
C ASP A 137 6.28 3.75 -0.51
N ILE A 138 6.03 4.98 -0.94
CA ILE A 138 5.24 5.97 -0.18
C ILE A 138 3.80 5.50 0.01
N ALA A 139 3.15 4.98 -1.03
CA ALA A 139 1.77 4.50 -0.93
C ALA A 139 1.64 3.35 0.07
N VAL A 140 2.57 2.39 0.05
CA VAL A 140 2.60 1.28 1.02
C VAL A 140 2.80 1.81 2.44
N ALA A 141 3.80 2.66 2.68
CA ALA A 141 4.09 3.18 4.01
C ALA A 141 2.95 4.08 4.55
N TYR A 142 2.36 4.91 3.69
CA TYR A 142 1.20 5.74 4.00
C TYR A 142 0.00 4.92 4.49
N LEU A 143 -0.33 3.82 3.82
CA LEU A 143 -1.45 2.96 4.19
C LEU A 143 -1.13 2.08 5.41
N ARG A 144 0.09 1.53 5.46
CA ARG A 144 0.55 0.61 6.50
C ARG A 144 0.80 1.31 7.82
N ASP A 145 1.62 2.37 7.82
CA ASP A 145 2.04 3.07 9.04
C ASP A 145 1.06 4.20 9.41
N GLY A 146 0.20 4.63 8.47
CA GLY A 146 -0.68 5.80 8.61
C GLY A 146 0.06 7.12 8.36
N LEU A 147 1.39 7.09 8.28
CA LEU A 147 2.26 8.24 8.15
C LEU A 147 3.60 7.84 7.54
N THR A 148 4.07 8.63 6.59
CA THR A 148 5.44 8.54 6.06
C THR A 148 5.90 9.93 5.65
N PHE A 149 7.17 10.09 5.30
CA PHE A 149 7.74 11.39 4.96
C PHE A 149 8.58 11.31 3.70
N ILE A 150 8.67 12.42 2.99
CA ILE A 150 9.74 12.68 2.01
C ILE A 150 10.64 13.78 2.58
N MET A 151 11.93 13.50 2.57
CA MET A 151 12.96 14.50 2.79
C MET A 151 13.48 14.97 1.44
N SER A 152 13.32 16.25 1.16
CA SER A 152 13.94 16.91 0.02
C SER A 152 15.26 17.53 0.44
N GLN A 153 16.34 17.11 -0.16
CA GLN A 153 17.67 17.59 0.19
C GLN A 153 18.45 17.95 -1.08
N TYR A 154 18.96 19.17 -1.13
CA TYR A 154 19.84 19.61 -2.21
C TYR A 154 21.21 18.94 -2.10
N ASP A 155 21.65 18.27 -3.17
CA ASP A 155 22.99 17.69 -3.29
C ASP A 155 23.91 18.64 -4.06
N ASP A 156 24.89 19.20 -3.36
CA ASP A 156 25.81 20.18 -3.93
C ASP A 156 26.73 19.60 -5.02
N ASN A 157 27.02 18.29 -4.98
CA ASN A 157 27.81 17.62 -6.00
C ASN A 157 27.01 17.39 -7.29
N LEU A 158 25.74 17.03 -7.14
CA LEU A 158 24.83 16.74 -8.25
C LEU A 158 24.09 17.97 -8.75
N LYS A 159 24.12 19.09 -7.98
CA LYS A 159 23.41 20.34 -8.26
C LYS A 159 21.90 20.15 -8.46
N ARG A 160 21.31 19.21 -7.69
CA ARG A 160 19.89 18.81 -7.80
C ARG A 160 19.31 18.46 -6.45
N GLU A 161 18.00 18.52 -6.34
CA GLU A 161 17.24 18.02 -5.20
C GLU A 161 17.09 16.50 -5.30
N CYS A 162 17.41 15.82 -4.19
CA CYS A 162 17.27 14.38 -4.03
C CYS A 162 16.13 14.12 -3.03
N PHE A 163 15.24 13.21 -3.38
CA PHE A 163 14.12 12.79 -2.55
C PHE A 163 14.46 11.48 -1.84
N TYR A 164 14.31 11.49 -0.54
CA TYR A 164 14.50 10.31 0.31
C TYR A 164 13.22 10.01 1.06
N GLN A 165 12.72 8.77 0.91
CA GLN A 165 11.65 8.32 1.78
C GLN A 165 12.18 8.17 3.21
N GLU A 166 11.47 8.75 4.15
CA GLU A 166 11.74 8.64 5.57
C GLU A 166 10.54 8.00 6.27
N LEU A 167 10.78 6.87 6.90
CA LEU A 167 9.73 6.15 7.59
C LEU A 167 9.39 6.82 8.92
N ALA A 168 8.12 6.71 9.34
CA ALA A 168 7.67 7.18 10.63
C ALA A 168 8.44 6.52 11.78
N TYR A 169 8.61 7.25 12.87
CA TYR A 169 9.26 6.74 14.08
C TYR A 169 8.51 5.52 14.63
N ASP A 170 9.26 4.44 14.91
CA ASP A 170 8.73 3.13 15.32
C ASP A 170 8.99 2.80 16.80
N GLY A 171 9.29 3.82 17.60
CA GLY A 171 9.70 3.65 19.00
C GLY A 171 11.22 3.50 19.19
N ASP A 172 12.00 3.36 18.09
CA ASP A 172 13.44 3.20 18.12
C ASP A 172 14.16 4.10 17.10
N VAL A 173 13.77 4.05 15.84
CA VAL A 173 14.30 4.85 14.73
C VAL A 173 13.16 5.41 13.87
N GLY A 174 13.47 6.36 13.02
CA GLY A 174 12.53 6.96 12.07
C GLY A 174 12.46 8.48 12.20
N THR A 175 11.46 9.05 11.55
CA THR A 175 11.29 10.50 11.41
C THR A 175 10.01 10.96 12.09
N LEU A 176 10.06 12.15 12.68
CA LEU A 176 8.97 12.84 13.36
C LEU A 176 8.91 14.27 12.88
N VAL A 177 7.72 14.85 12.81
CA VAL A 177 7.54 16.29 12.57
C VAL A 177 6.87 16.95 13.77
N ILE A 178 7.20 18.21 13.98
CA ILE A 178 6.69 19.02 15.07
C ILE A 178 6.00 20.22 14.45
N TYR A 179 4.73 20.39 14.78
CA TYR A 179 3.91 21.49 14.31
C TYR A 179 3.94 22.67 15.28
N GLU A 180 3.75 23.85 14.74
CA GLU A 180 3.50 25.03 15.54
C GLU A 180 2.26 24.83 16.41
N ARG A 181 2.30 25.32 17.64
CA ARG A 181 1.17 25.16 18.57
C ARG A 181 -0.11 25.79 18.00
N GLY A 182 -1.14 24.97 17.86
CA GLY A 182 -2.43 25.39 17.30
C GLY A 182 -2.51 25.38 15.78
N SER A 183 -1.45 24.97 15.09
CA SER A 183 -1.45 24.71 13.65
C SER A 183 -1.28 23.23 13.37
N SER A 184 -2.00 22.71 12.36
CA SER A 184 -1.79 21.36 11.83
C SER A 184 -1.02 21.38 10.49
N GLN A 185 -0.59 22.55 10.03
CA GLN A 185 0.04 22.71 8.72
C GLN A 185 1.46 23.28 8.79
N ASN A 186 1.74 24.12 9.80
CA ASN A 186 3.05 24.77 9.92
C ASN A 186 4.04 23.89 10.68
N ILE A 187 5.00 23.30 9.96
CA ILE A 187 6.06 22.47 10.52
C ILE A 187 7.18 23.39 11.03
N VAL A 188 7.48 23.32 12.31
CA VAL A 188 8.52 24.13 12.96
C VAL A 188 9.82 23.35 13.19
N ALA A 189 9.76 22.04 13.21
CA ALA A 189 10.94 21.19 13.26
C ALA A 189 10.63 19.76 12.76
N ALA A 190 11.66 19.06 12.30
CA ALA A 190 11.60 17.62 12.05
C ALA A 190 12.78 16.94 12.76
N VAL A 191 12.57 15.73 13.26
CA VAL A 191 13.58 14.94 13.96
C VAL A 191 13.77 13.63 13.21
N LYS A 192 14.98 13.32 12.76
CA LYS A 192 15.35 12.05 12.16
C LYS A 192 16.29 11.30 13.08
N ILE A 193 15.96 10.03 13.34
CA ILE A 193 16.71 9.12 14.22
C ILE A 193 17.06 7.88 13.41
N TRP A 194 18.34 7.52 13.36
CA TRP A 194 18.79 6.32 12.65
C TRP A 194 20.04 5.71 13.29
N TYR A 195 20.37 4.49 12.88
CA TYR A 195 21.65 3.86 13.21
C TYR A 195 22.69 4.15 12.13
N ASP A 196 23.87 4.56 12.52
CA ASP A 196 25.01 4.73 11.61
C ASP A 196 25.47 3.38 11.02
N VAL A 197 25.45 2.35 11.89
CA VAL A 197 25.68 0.96 11.51
C VAL A 197 24.52 0.15 12.05
N PRO A 198 23.61 -0.36 11.21
CA PRO A 198 22.46 -1.12 11.68
C PRO A 198 22.92 -2.44 12.33
N PRO A 199 22.27 -2.85 13.46
CA PRO A 199 22.57 -4.11 14.13
C PRO A 199 22.32 -5.29 13.19
N THR A 200 23.24 -6.27 13.18
CA THR A 200 22.98 -7.53 12.49
C THR A 200 21.82 -8.29 13.19
N PRO A 201 21.10 -9.17 12.47
CA PRO A 201 20.04 -9.97 13.08
C PRO A 201 20.51 -10.81 14.27
N GLU A 202 21.75 -11.28 14.24
CA GLU A 202 22.40 -12.06 15.32
C GLU A 202 22.60 -11.18 16.55
N GLN A 203 23.11 -9.97 16.37
CA GLN A 203 23.32 -8.99 17.42
C GLN A 203 22.02 -8.53 18.07
N LYS A 204 20.93 -8.39 17.30
CA LYS A 204 19.59 -8.11 17.83
C LYS A 204 19.04 -9.28 18.67
N ALA A 205 19.31 -10.52 18.26
CA ALA A 205 18.84 -11.72 18.96
C ALA A 205 19.59 -12.00 20.27
N GLU A 206 20.86 -11.62 20.36
CA GLU A 206 21.71 -11.83 21.54
C GLU A 206 21.53 -10.78 22.62
N GLY A 207 20.75 -9.72 22.35
CA GLY A 207 20.52 -8.63 23.32
C GLY A 207 21.79 -7.88 23.70
N GLU A 208 22.82 -7.94 22.86
CA GLU A 208 24.08 -7.24 23.07
C GLU A 208 23.86 -5.72 22.97
N THR A 209 23.79 -5.09 24.12
CA THR A 209 23.76 -3.62 24.28
C THR A 209 25.13 -2.97 24.10
N ASN A 210 26.16 -3.75 23.85
CA ASN A 210 27.57 -3.29 23.91
C ASN A 210 28.22 -3.05 22.54
N ILE A 211 27.39 -2.97 21.50
CA ILE A 211 27.89 -2.69 20.17
C ILE A 211 28.11 -1.18 20.04
N SER A 212 29.26 -0.81 19.45
CA SER A 212 29.61 0.58 19.12
C SER A 212 28.69 1.17 18.04
N MET A 213 27.39 0.97 18.18
CA MET A 213 26.38 1.54 17.31
C MET A 213 26.06 2.93 17.78
N TYR A 214 26.46 3.86 16.95
CA TYR A 214 26.05 5.22 17.15
C TYR A 214 24.63 5.38 16.62
N LYS A 215 23.67 5.75 17.48
CA LYS A 215 22.45 6.36 17.02
C LYS A 215 22.74 7.80 16.67
N ARG A 216 22.32 8.20 15.49
CA ARG A 216 22.36 9.60 15.04
C ARG A 216 20.99 10.21 15.19
N VAL A 217 20.99 11.50 15.50
CA VAL A 217 19.79 12.34 15.57
C VAL A 217 20.09 13.66 14.88
N ASN A 218 19.30 13.98 13.89
CA ASN A 218 19.26 15.32 13.30
C ASN A 218 17.93 15.98 13.64
N ILE A 219 18.01 17.22 14.07
CA ILE A 219 16.84 18.08 14.28
C ILE A 219 16.92 19.19 13.22
N TYR A 220 15.99 19.15 12.27
CA TYR A 220 15.89 20.10 11.17
C TYR A 220 14.94 21.23 11.58
N TYR A 221 15.43 22.45 11.55
CA TYR A 221 14.65 23.67 11.72
C TYR A 221 14.60 24.42 10.39
N PRO A 222 13.75 25.43 10.23
CA PRO A 222 13.69 26.20 9.00
C PRO A 222 15.00 26.91 8.65
N ASP A 223 15.82 27.26 9.66
CA ASP A 223 17.03 28.07 9.53
C ASP A 223 18.33 27.36 9.89
N ARG A 224 18.25 26.15 10.45
CA ARG A 224 19.43 25.39 10.89
C ARG A 224 19.13 23.91 11.03
N THR A 225 20.18 23.10 11.10
CA THR A 225 20.09 21.67 11.44
C THR A 225 21.05 21.39 12.60
N ASP A 226 20.52 20.88 13.70
CA ASP A 226 21.32 20.46 14.85
C ASP A 226 21.58 18.95 14.76
N LYS A 227 22.84 18.53 14.82
CA LYS A 227 23.28 17.14 14.70
C LYS A 227 23.73 16.59 16.04
N TYR A 228 23.29 15.40 16.38
CA TYR A 228 23.62 14.71 17.63
C TYR A 228 23.96 13.25 17.36
N TYR A 229 24.70 12.65 18.31
CA TYR A 229 24.88 11.20 18.34
C TYR A 229 24.68 10.66 19.77
N SER A 230 24.33 9.38 19.86
CA SER A 230 24.18 8.64 21.11
C SER A 230 24.95 7.33 21.04
N ARG A 231 25.73 7.00 22.08
CA ARG A 231 26.44 5.71 22.22
C ARG A 231 25.65 4.72 23.06
N ASP A 232 24.91 5.22 24.05
CA ASP A 232 24.20 4.43 25.06
C ASP A 232 22.68 4.34 24.80
N GLY A 233 22.20 4.95 23.72
CA GLY A 233 20.78 5.04 23.40
C GLY A 233 19.96 5.92 24.35
N LYS A 234 20.59 6.57 25.35
CA LYS A 234 19.93 7.40 26.37
C LYS A 234 20.35 8.85 26.29
N SER A 235 21.66 9.11 26.38
CA SER A 235 22.23 10.45 26.28
C SER A 235 22.52 10.82 24.82
N ILE A 236 22.42 12.10 24.51
CA ILE A 236 22.80 12.64 23.19
C ILE A 236 23.89 13.68 23.36
N VAL A 237 24.85 13.68 22.45
CA VAL A 237 25.97 14.63 22.40
C VAL A 237 25.90 15.37 21.09
N GLN A 238 25.96 16.70 21.16
CA GLN A 238 25.94 17.54 19.96
C GLN A 238 27.23 17.37 19.18
N ILE A 239 27.10 17.37 17.85
CA ILE A 239 28.22 17.34 16.91
C ILE A 239 28.50 18.77 16.47
N ASP A 240 29.75 19.20 16.63
CA ASP A 240 30.18 20.49 16.11
C ASP A 240 30.07 20.50 14.59
N GLN A 241 29.44 21.54 14.05
CA GLN A 241 29.28 21.74 12.60
C GLN A 241 30.29 22.74 12.10
N THR A 242 30.72 22.57 10.86
CA THR A 242 31.57 23.57 10.21
C THR A 242 30.78 24.84 9.90
N PRO A 243 31.43 26.02 9.83
CA PRO A 243 30.75 27.25 9.43
C PRO A 243 30.09 27.16 8.05
N GLU A 244 30.65 26.34 7.14
CA GLU A 244 30.14 26.11 5.79
C GLU A 244 28.82 25.33 5.85
N GLU A 245 28.76 24.24 6.63
CA GLU A 245 27.53 23.48 6.86
C GLU A 245 26.44 24.35 7.46
N THR A 246 26.76 25.16 8.48
CA THR A 246 25.82 26.07 9.12
C THR A 246 25.28 27.09 8.11
N ALA A 247 26.13 27.65 7.25
CA ALA A 247 25.73 28.59 6.23
C ALA A 247 24.88 27.95 5.13
N LEU A 248 25.09 26.66 4.84
CA LEU A 248 24.28 25.92 3.90
C LEU A 248 22.86 25.71 4.43
N TYR A 249 22.74 25.24 5.65
CA TYR A 249 21.40 25.01 6.27
C TYR A 249 20.59 26.31 6.48
N ALA A 250 21.27 27.43 6.75
CA ALA A 250 20.62 28.74 6.89
C ALA A 250 19.98 29.24 5.59
N LYS A 251 20.28 28.66 4.42
CA LYS A 251 19.65 28.99 3.15
C LYS A 251 18.41 28.16 2.86
N SER A 252 18.11 27.12 3.65
CA SER A 252 16.92 26.30 3.42
C SER A 252 15.65 27.14 3.53
N PRO A 253 14.72 27.04 2.58
CA PRO A 253 13.46 27.81 2.61
C PRO A 253 12.50 27.35 3.71
N GLY A 254 12.79 26.22 4.37
CA GLY A 254 11.94 25.64 5.40
C GLY A 254 12.50 24.33 5.93
N VAL A 255 11.68 23.60 6.69
CA VAL A 255 12.02 22.24 7.15
C VAL A 255 11.99 21.30 5.95
N PRO A 256 13.08 20.57 5.65
CA PRO A 256 13.21 19.78 4.42
C PRO A 256 12.44 18.44 4.46
N VAL A 257 11.37 18.35 5.23
CA VAL A 257 10.60 17.12 5.46
C VAL A 257 9.12 17.38 5.26
N ILE A 258 8.52 16.70 4.30
CA ILE A 258 7.09 16.80 4.00
C ILE A 258 6.40 15.51 4.45
N PRO A 259 5.36 15.59 5.30
CA PRO A 259 4.61 14.45 5.79
C PRO A 259 3.49 14.03 4.82
N PHE A 260 3.28 12.74 4.73
CA PHE A 260 2.16 12.11 4.04
C PHE A 260 1.27 11.43 5.09
N TYR A 261 0.15 12.04 5.43
CA TYR A 261 -0.78 11.55 6.47
C TYR A 261 -1.98 10.82 5.88
N ASN A 262 -2.25 9.61 6.38
CA ASN A 262 -3.50 8.91 6.16
C ASN A 262 -4.44 9.19 7.33
N ARG A 263 -5.52 9.91 7.13
CA ARG A 263 -6.55 10.20 8.13
C ARG A 263 -5.97 10.57 9.52
N ASP A 264 -5.27 11.64 9.61
CA ASP A 264 -4.67 12.08 10.87
C ASP A 264 -3.61 11.11 11.43
N GLY A 265 -2.95 10.34 10.57
CA GLY A 265 -1.89 9.41 10.95
C GLY A 265 -2.39 8.03 11.38
N VAL A 266 -3.59 7.62 10.94
CA VAL A 266 -4.18 6.31 11.28
C VAL A 266 -3.92 5.29 10.18
N SER A 267 -3.32 4.15 10.54
CA SER A 267 -3.11 3.00 9.65
C SER A 267 -4.43 2.36 9.21
N GLU A 268 -4.50 1.87 7.97
CA GLU A 268 -5.61 1.03 7.51
C GLU A 268 -5.69 -0.32 8.26
N LEU A 269 -4.60 -0.73 8.92
CA LEU A 269 -4.52 -1.99 9.67
C LEU A 269 -5.13 -1.94 11.08
N VAL A 270 -5.38 -0.76 11.63
CA VAL A 270 -5.81 -0.61 13.03
C VAL A 270 -7.05 -1.46 13.39
N ASN A 271 -8.03 -1.53 12.50
CA ASN A 271 -9.25 -2.31 12.70
C ASN A 271 -9.15 -3.75 12.14
N ILE A 272 -8.07 -4.07 11.42
CA ILE A 272 -7.87 -5.38 10.80
C ILE A 272 -7.11 -6.32 11.73
N ILE A 273 -6.13 -5.81 12.48
CA ILE A 273 -5.28 -6.60 13.38
C ILE A 273 -6.08 -7.50 14.33
N PRO A 274 -7.12 -7.05 15.06
CA PRO A 274 -7.88 -7.92 15.95
C PRO A 274 -8.59 -9.07 15.22
N LEU A 275 -9.04 -8.82 13.99
CA LEU A 275 -9.66 -9.86 13.16
C LEU A 275 -8.63 -10.83 12.60
N GLN A 276 -7.45 -10.32 12.25
CA GLN A 276 -6.31 -11.14 11.82
C GLN A 276 -5.86 -12.10 12.91
N ASP A 277 -5.79 -11.65 14.17
CA ASP A 277 -5.48 -12.49 15.32
C ASP A 277 -6.54 -13.57 15.56
N SER A 278 -7.81 -13.18 15.45
CA SER A 278 -8.93 -14.12 15.58
C SER A 278 -8.91 -15.18 14.47
N LEU A 279 -8.60 -14.78 13.23
CA LEU A 279 -8.45 -15.69 12.10
C LEU A 279 -7.33 -16.71 12.33
N ASN A 280 -6.16 -16.23 12.71
CA ASN A 280 -5.00 -17.09 12.95
C ASN A 280 -5.26 -18.07 14.12
N SER A 281 -5.96 -17.63 15.17
CA SER A 281 -6.37 -18.50 16.27
C SER A 281 -7.31 -19.61 15.79
N GLN A 282 -8.33 -19.28 14.99
CA GLN A 282 -9.25 -20.30 14.46
C GLN A 282 -8.59 -21.25 13.46
N LEU A 283 -7.60 -20.80 12.70
CA LEU A 283 -6.81 -21.68 11.83
C LEU A 283 -6.02 -22.71 12.63
N VAL A 284 -5.43 -22.30 13.75
CA VAL A 284 -4.76 -23.23 14.67
C VAL A 284 -5.76 -24.23 15.25
N ASP A 285 -6.93 -23.77 15.68
CA ASP A 285 -8.00 -24.64 16.20
C ASP A 285 -8.47 -25.66 15.15
N LEU A 286 -8.59 -25.23 13.88
CA LEU A 286 -8.94 -26.13 12.77
C LEU A 286 -7.87 -27.22 12.56
N VAL A 287 -6.58 -26.84 12.58
CA VAL A 287 -5.47 -27.80 12.44
C VAL A 287 -5.45 -28.77 13.62
N MET A 288 -5.67 -28.28 14.84
CA MET A 288 -5.74 -29.13 16.04
C MET A 288 -6.93 -30.08 15.99
N ALA A 289 -8.12 -29.57 15.67
CA ALA A 289 -9.31 -30.37 15.51
C ALA A 289 -9.15 -31.41 14.40
N GLY A 290 -8.53 -31.06 13.28
CA GLY A 290 -8.21 -32.00 12.20
C GLY A 290 -7.27 -33.14 12.65
N ARG A 291 -6.25 -32.83 13.46
CA ARG A 291 -5.37 -33.87 14.04
C ARG A 291 -6.11 -34.80 15.03
N LEU A 292 -6.91 -34.22 15.92
CA LEU A 292 -7.74 -35.01 16.85
C LEU A 292 -8.75 -35.88 16.10
N THR A 293 -9.28 -35.38 14.99
CA THR A 293 -10.17 -36.13 14.10
C THR A 293 -9.47 -37.30 13.43
N ALA A 294 -8.26 -37.07 12.91
CA ALA A 294 -7.47 -38.13 12.27
C ALA A 294 -7.10 -39.24 13.25
N PHE A 295 -6.90 -38.90 14.53
CA PHE A 295 -6.62 -39.83 15.61
C PHE A 295 -7.86 -40.04 16.50
N SER A 296 -8.94 -40.55 15.92
CA SER A 296 -10.21 -40.77 16.64
C SER A 296 -10.01 -41.43 17.98
N ILE A 297 -10.56 -40.82 19.04
CA ILE A 297 -10.56 -41.38 20.38
C ILE A 297 -11.56 -42.52 20.42
N VAL A 298 -11.09 -43.71 20.79
CA VAL A 298 -11.93 -44.87 20.99
C VAL A 298 -12.13 -45.06 22.49
N LEU A 299 -13.35 -44.93 22.96
CA LEU A 299 -13.72 -45.22 24.34
C LEU A 299 -14.01 -46.72 24.47
N GLY A 300 -13.21 -47.41 25.24
CA GLY A 300 -13.45 -48.80 25.58
C GLY A 300 -14.09 -48.89 26.96
N VAL A 301 -15.31 -49.45 27.04
CA VAL A 301 -15.98 -49.77 28.31
C VAL A 301 -15.90 -51.28 28.51
N ASN A 302 -15.37 -51.75 29.63
CA ASN A 302 -15.16 -53.18 29.94
C ASN A 302 -14.33 -53.93 28.88
N VAL A 303 -13.34 -53.24 28.27
CA VAL A 303 -12.42 -53.79 27.27
C VAL A 303 -11.01 -53.51 27.72
N ASP A 304 -10.14 -54.52 27.66
CA ASP A 304 -8.71 -54.32 27.91
C ASP A 304 -8.07 -53.69 26.66
N VAL A 305 -7.54 -52.49 26.80
CA VAL A 305 -6.92 -51.76 25.71
C VAL A 305 -5.41 -51.88 25.80
N PRO A 306 -4.75 -52.54 24.83
CA PRO A 306 -3.30 -52.67 24.86
C PRO A 306 -2.62 -51.29 24.74
N GLN A 307 -1.52 -51.12 25.49
CA GLN A 307 -0.68 -49.92 25.35
C GLN A 307 -0.04 -49.91 23.95
N GLY A 308 -0.15 -48.76 23.26
CA GLY A 308 0.46 -48.59 21.95
C GLY A 308 -0.46 -48.84 20.74
N LEU A 309 -1.77 -48.67 20.90
CA LEU A 309 -2.72 -48.75 19.79
C LEU A 309 -2.37 -47.71 18.70
N THR A 310 -2.16 -48.25 17.50
CA THR A 310 -2.05 -47.40 16.29
C THR A 310 -3.41 -47.33 15.57
N PRO A 311 -3.68 -46.23 14.82
CA PRO A 311 -4.90 -46.14 14.04
C PRO A 311 -5.08 -47.35 13.10
N GLY A 312 -6.26 -47.96 13.12
CA GLY A 312 -6.58 -49.12 12.29
C GLY A 312 -6.40 -50.47 12.95
N MET A 313 -5.95 -50.55 14.21
CA MET A 313 -5.88 -51.83 14.94
C MET A 313 -7.26 -52.29 15.38
N THR A 314 -7.54 -53.59 15.18
CA THR A 314 -8.72 -54.28 15.73
C THR A 314 -8.40 -54.80 17.08
N ILE A 315 -9.19 -54.44 18.10
CA ILE A 315 -9.03 -54.97 19.46
C ILE A 315 -9.84 -56.25 19.59
N LEU A 316 -9.17 -57.34 19.87
CA LEU A 316 -9.80 -58.60 20.24
C LEU A 316 -10.07 -58.59 21.75
N LYS A 317 -11.29 -58.87 22.11
CA LYS A 317 -11.76 -58.84 23.48
C LYS A 317 -11.51 -60.20 24.17
N ASN A 318 -10.75 -60.17 25.25
CA ASN A 318 -10.62 -61.28 26.15
C ASN A 318 -11.14 -60.88 27.54
N ILE A 319 -11.90 -61.75 28.16
CA ILE A 319 -12.30 -61.57 29.56
C ILE A 319 -11.16 -62.10 30.43
N LYS A 320 -10.67 -61.24 31.31
CA LYS A 320 -9.64 -61.57 32.29
C LYS A 320 -10.22 -61.43 33.68
N ASP A 321 -9.76 -62.26 34.59
CA ASP A 321 -10.07 -62.13 36.02
C ASP A 321 -9.27 -60.98 36.67
N ALA A 322 -9.50 -60.76 37.97
CA ALA A 322 -8.79 -59.72 38.72
C ALA A 322 -7.26 -59.97 38.78
N ASN A 323 -6.77 -61.12 38.40
CA ASN A 323 -5.36 -61.48 38.34
C ASN A 323 -4.80 -61.43 36.89
N GLY A 324 -5.60 -61.07 35.92
CA GLY A 324 -5.20 -60.94 34.51
C GLY A 324 -5.23 -62.29 33.74
N ALA A 325 -5.76 -63.37 34.28
CA ALA A 325 -5.93 -64.62 33.56
C ALA A 325 -7.24 -64.66 32.76
N THR A 326 -7.21 -65.23 31.54
CA THR A 326 -8.40 -65.42 30.71
C THR A 326 -9.42 -66.32 31.41
N ILE A 327 -10.61 -65.82 31.66
CA ILE A 327 -11.70 -66.55 32.28
C ILE A 327 -12.26 -67.54 31.26
N MET A 328 -12.09 -68.89 31.57
CA MET A 328 -12.85 -69.90 30.87
C MET A 328 -13.99 -70.36 31.81
N PRO A 329 -15.26 -70.11 31.46
CA PRO A 329 -16.38 -70.47 32.33
C PRO A 329 -16.45 -72.01 32.52
N GLN A 330 -16.46 -72.41 33.74
CA GLN A 330 -16.55 -73.85 34.09
C GLN A 330 -17.97 -74.27 34.47
N SER A 331 -18.92 -73.34 34.62
CA SER A 331 -20.31 -73.59 34.92
C SER A 331 -21.26 -72.73 34.02
N LEU A 332 -22.53 -73.14 33.92
CA LEU A 332 -23.56 -72.43 33.17
C LEU A 332 -23.79 -71.04 33.74
N GLU A 333 -23.75 -70.90 35.08
CA GLU A 333 -23.91 -69.60 35.73
C GLU A 333 -22.71 -68.63 35.44
N GLU A 334 -21.50 -69.19 35.46
CA GLU A 334 -20.32 -68.42 35.10
C GLU A 334 -20.32 -68.02 33.63
N ALA A 335 -20.81 -68.90 32.75
CA ALA A 335 -21.00 -68.58 31.34
C ALA A 335 -22.04 -67.45 31.10
N GLN A 336 -23.15 -67.48 31.89
CA GLN A 336 -24.17 -66.40 31.82
C GLN A 336 -23.65 -65.06 32.37
N ARG A 337 -22.85 -65.11 33.49
CA ARG A 337 -22.20 -63.85 33.99
C ARG A 337 -21.15 -63.35 33.03
N ALA A 338 -20.37 -64.22 32.44
CA ALA A 338 -19.40 -63.84 31.42
C ALA A 338 -20.05 -63.31 30.18
N ALA A 339 -21.20 -63.86 29.74
CA ALA A 339 -21.99 -63.35 28.62
C ALA A 339 -22.58 -61.96 28.92
N ALA A 340 -23.14 -61.76 30.15
CA ALA A 340 -23.63 -60.45 30.56
C ALA A 340 -22.54 -59.37 30.63
N TYR A 341 -21.33 -59.78 31.10
CA TYR A 341 -20.18 -58.88 31.11
C TYR A 341 -19.68 -58.58 29.69
N LEU A 342 -19.72 -59.57 28.80
CA LEU A 342 -19.44 -59.40 27.38
C LEU A 342 -20.44 -58.51 26.69
N ASP A 343 -21.71 -58.61 27.05
CA ASP A 343 -22.80 -57.81 26.46
C ASP A 343 -22.72 -56.33 26.86
N SER A 344 -22.13 -56.03 28.04
CA SER A 344 -21.89 -54.67 28.52
C SER A 344 -20.63 -54.01 27.97
N ALA A 345 -19.78 -54.79 27.28
CA ALA A 345 -18.57 -54.24 26.73
C ALA A 345 -18.80 -53.59 25.36
N ARG A 346 -18.40 -52.36 25.25
CA ARG A 346 -18.52 -51.58 24.01
C ARG A 346 -17.25 -50.81 23.73
N LEU A 347 -17.01 -50.71 22.46
CA LEU A 347 -16.07 -49.78 21.87
C LEU A 347 -16.89 -48.69 21.20
N GLU A 348 -16.88 -47.52 21.77
CA GLU A 348 -17.51 -46.33 21.14
C GLU A 348 -16.42 -45.46 20.56
N ARG A 349 -16.61 -45.13 19.32
CA ARG A 349 -15.85 -44.07 18.69
C ARG A 349 -16.51 -42.77 19.12
N LEU A 350 -15.81 -41.91 19.86
CA LEU A 350 -16.33 -40.59 20.16
C LEU A 350 -16.57 -39.87 18.84
N PRO A 351 -17.78 -39.31 18.66
CA PRO A 351 -18.08 -38.52 17.45
C PRO A 351 -17.07 -37.40 17.33
N VAL A 352 -16.50 -37.31 16.18
CA VAL A 352 -15.61 -36.23 15.83
C VAL A 352 -16.41 -34.94 15.76
N GLY A 353 -15.94 -33.90 16.38
CA GLY A 353 -16.56 -32.56 16.26
C GLY A 353 -16.71 -32.15 14.80
N ASP A 354 -17.81 -31.49 14.50
CA ASP A 354 -18.10 -31.00 13.15
C ASP A 354 -17.16 -29.84 12.81
N LEU A 355 -16.18 -30.08 11.96
CA LEU A 355 -15.20 -29.09 11.50
C LEU A 355 -15.87 -28.00 10.65
N SER A 356 -17.09 -28.24 10.13
CA SER A 356 -17.80 -27.27 9.30
C SER A 356 -18.11 -25.98 10.04
N GLN A 357 -18.34 -26.04 11.36
CA GLN A 357 -18.58 -24.86 12.19
C GLN A 357 -17.33 -23.96 12.32
N ILE A 358 -16.15 -24.59 12.45
CA ILE A 358 -14.88 -23.83 12.51
C ILE A 358 -14.60 -23.18 11.15
N ILE A 359 -14.82 -23.92 10.07
CA ILE A 359 -14.65 -23.41 8.69
C ILE A 359 -15.61 -22.23 8.44
N ALA A 360 -16.89 -22.35 8.80
CA ALA A 360 -17.85 -21.27 8.67
C ALA A 360 -17.45 -20.03 9.52
N GLY A 361 -16.87 -20.24 10.71
CA GLY A 361 -16.32 -19.17 11.53
C GLY A 361 -15.15 -18.44 10.84
N ILE A 362 -14.24 -19.19 10.24
CA ILE A 362 -13.11 -18.64 9.46
C ILE A 362 -13.64 -17.82 8.27
N GLU A 363 -14.57 -18.36 7.50
CA GLU A 363 -15.19 -17.65 6.36
C GLU A 363 -15.88 -16.36 6.81
N MET A 364 -16.57 -16.38 7.95
CA MET A 364 -17.19 -15.19 8.51
C MET A 364 -16.18 -14.11 8.88
N ILE A 365 -15.04 -14.48 9.48
CA ILE A 365 -13.98 -13.51 9.82
C ILE A 365 -13.35 -12.94 8.55
N ILE A 366 -13.06 -13.75 7.53
CA ILE A 366 -12.54 -13.27 6.24
C ILE A 366 -13.52 -12.28 5.60
N ASN A 367 -14.81 -12.59 5.64
CA ASN A 367 -15.84 -11.68 5.15
C ASN A 367 -15.83 -10.36 5.92
N GLN A 368 -15.72 -10.38 7.25
CA GLN A 368 -15.65 -9.18 8.07
C GLN A 368 -14.38 -8.35 7.77
N ILE A 369 -13.23 -8.99 7.59
CA ILE A 369 -11.99 -8.31 7.16
C ILE A 369 -12.23 -7.57 5.85
N GLY A 370 -12.84 -8.22 4.85
CA GLY A 370 -13.16 -7.59 3.57
C GLY A 370 -14.12 -6.42 3.67
N VAL A 371 -15.16 -6.53 4.52
CA VAL A 371 -16.13 -5.44 4.75
C VAL A 371 -15.48 -4.24 5.44
N ILE A 372 -14.70 -4.47 6.51
CA ILE A 372 -14.06 -3.40 7.29
C ILE A 372 -12.95 -2.71 6.48
N SER A 373 -12.13 -3.49 5.78
CA SER A 373 -11.11 -2.94 4.87
C SER A 373 -11.72 -2.28 3.64
N SER A 374 -12.99 -2.58 3.32
CA SER A 374 -13.65 -2.26 2.04
C SER A 374 -12.93 -2.86 0.82
N THR A 375 -12.13 -3.91 1.03
CA THR A 375 -11.32 -4.54 -0.02
C THR A 375 -11.96 -5.89 -0.38
N PRO A 376 -12.30 -6.15 -1.66
CA PRO A 376 -12.76 -7.45 -2.10
C PRO A 376 -11.67 -8.52 -1.90
N LEU A 377 -11.92 -9.51 -1.04
CA LEU A 377 -10.95 -10.57 -0.74
C LEU A 377 -11.26 -11.85 -1.54
N PRO A 378 -10.23 -12.66 -1.89
CA PRO A 378 -10.43 -13.99 -2.47
C PRO A 378 -11.19 -14.87 -1.46
N GLY A 379 -12.17 -15.64 -1.93
CA GLY A 379 -12.99 -16.50 -1.07
C GLY A 379 -14.31 -15.87 -0.60
N GLN A 380 -14.51 -14.57 -0.76
CA GLN A 380 -15.84 -13.93 -0.57
C GLN A 380 -16.83 -14.25 -1.70
N MET A 381 -16.39 -15.00 -2.70
CA MET A 381 -17.22 -15.44 -3.81
C MET A 381 -17.96 -16.74 -3.44
N GLY A 382 -18.78 -16.69 -2.39
CA GLY A 382 -19.75 -17.74 -2.10
C GLY A 382 -20.90 -17.68 -3.09
N GLY A 383 -20.94 -18.64 -4.04
CA GLY A 383 -22.07 -18.84 -4.94
C GLY A 383 -21.88 -18.27 -6.34
N ASP A 384 -22.28 -19.07 -7.31
CA ASP A 384 -22.31 -18.86 -8.74
C ASP A 384 -22.45 -17.41 -9.19
N SER A 385 -21.53 -17.01 -10.07
CA SER A 385 -21.64 -15.83 -10.95
C SER A 385 -22.13 -14.54 -10.25
N SER A 386 -21.27 -13.93 -9.43
CA SER A 386 -21.47 -12.50 -9.17
C SER A 386 -21.33 -11.75 -10.50
N SER A 387 -22.41 -11.14 -10.98
CA SER A 387 -22.38 -10.32 -12.19
C SER A 387 -21.32 -9.24 -12.03
N GLY A 388 -20.69 -8.79 -13.13
CA GLY A 388 -19.69 -7.72 -13.10
C GLY A 388 -20.19 -6.47 -12.34
N GLU A 389 -21.49 -6.25 -12.31
CA GLU A 389 -22.15 -5.17 -11.59
C GLU A 389 -22.12 -5.35 -10.06
N ALA A 390 -22.26 -6.57 -9.56
CA ALA A 390 -22.13 -6.87 -8.13
C ALA A 390 -20.67 -6.71 -7.65
N LEU A 391 -19.70 -7.01 -8.49
CA LEU A 391 -18.28 -6.75 -8.21
C LEU A 391 -18.00 -5.25 -8.15
N LYS A 392 -18.50 -4.47 -9.11
CA LYS A 392 -18.39 -3.00 -9.12
C LYS A 392 -19.01 -2.37 -7.87
N GLN A 393 -20.16 -2.84 -7.42
CA GLN A 393 -20.80 -2.34 -6.18
C GLN A 393 -19.93 -2.60 -4.93
N ARG A 394 -19.23 -3.72 -4.85
CA ARG A 394 -18.32 -4.02 -3.74
C ARG A 394 -17.07 -3.13 -3.75
N GLU A 395 -16.65 -2.65 -4.92
CA GLU A 395 -15.50 -1.76 -5.06
C GLU A 395 -15.79 -0.29 -4.69
N ILE A 396 -17.06 0.13 -4.62
CA ILE A 396 -17.43 1.53 -4.31
C ILE A 396 -16.81 2.01 -3.00
N GLY A 397 -16.82 1.18 -1.96
CA GLY A 397 -16.22 1.50 -0.67
C GLY A 397 -14.71 1.71 -0.75
N LEU A 398 -14.03 0.84 -1.50
CA LEU A 398 -12.59 0.93 -1.75
C LEU A 398 -12.25 2.19 -2.56
N LEU A 399 -12.98 2.45 -3.64
CA LEU A 399 -12.77 3.64 -4.47
C LEU A 399 -12.95 4.93 -3.67
N GLY A 400 -13.94 4.97 -2.75
CA GLY A 400 -14.12 6.11 -1.86
C GLY A 400 -12.95 6.35 -0.90
N LYS A 401 -12.28 5.29 -0.43
CA LYS A 401 -11.04 5.38 0.36
C LYS A 401 -9.88 5.86 -0.50
N LEU A 402 -9.70 5.25 -1.69
CA LEU A 402 -8.62 5.59 -2.62
C LEU A 402 -8.71 7.03 -3.10
N ASN A 403 -9.89 7.52 -3.43
CA ASN A 403 -10.07 8.93 -3.84
C ASN A 403 -9.63 9.91 -2.75
N ARG A 404 -9.90 9.61 -1.48
CA ARG A 404 -9.41 10.44 -0.37
C ARG A 404 -7.88 10.36 -0.23
N ALA A 405 -7.33 9.15 -0.34
CA ALA A 405 -5.88 8.96 -0.30
C ALA A 405 -5.19 9.70 -1.46
N GLN A 406 -5.74 9.64 -2.66
CA GLN A 406 -5.24 10.38 -3.83
C GLN A 406 -5.16 11.88 -3.57
N VAL A 407 -6.20 12.47 -2.98
CA VAL A 407 -6.17 13.91 -2.64
C VAL A 407 -5.07 14.22 -1.62
N GLN A 408 -4.95 13.43 -0.56
CA GLN A 408 -3.96 13.68 0.49
C GLN A 408 -2.52 13.46 0.01
N ILE A 409 -2.27 12.36 -0.69
CA ILE A 409 -0.96 12.04 -1.26
C ILE A 409 -0.60 13.05 -2.36
N GLY A 410 -1.58 13.45 -3.20
CA GLY A 410 -1.37 14.43 -4.26
C GLY A 410 -0.92 15.78 -3.71
N ASN A 411 -1.64 16.30 -2.71
CA ASN A 411 -1.27 17.56 -2.06
C ASN A 411 0.14 17.48 -1.45
N ALA A 412 0.48 16.37 -0.78
CA ALA A 412 1.80 16.20 -0.19
C ALA A 412 2.92 16.14 -1.26
N TRP A 413 2.67 15.50 -2.42
CA TRP A 413 3.62 15.52 -3.54
C TRP A 413 3.77 16.91 -4.16
N GLU A 414 2.68 17.67 -4.28
CA GLU A 414 2.72 19.06 -4.71
C GLU A 414 3.60 19.91 -3.77
N ASP A 415 3.45 19.71 -2.46
CA ASP A 415 4.29 20.37 -1.44
C ASP A 415 5.76 19.96 -1.57
N VAL A 416 6.08 18.69 -1.86
CA VAL A 416 7.46 18.20 -2.09
C VAL A 416 8.09 18.90 -3.29
N ILE A 417 7.38 18.96 -4.42
CA ILE A 417 7.88 19.59 -5.65
C ILE A 417 8.05 21.11 -5.46
N MET A 418 7.11 21.76 -4.77
CA MET A 418 7.20 23.19 -4.45
C MET A 418 8.40 23.47 -3.54
N LEU A 419 8.61 22.66 -2.50
CA LEU A 419 9.77 22.79 -1.61
C LEU A 419 11.09 22.61 -2.39
N ALA A 420 11.17 21.61 -3.28
CA ALA A 420 12.33 21.40 -4.12
C ALA A 420 12.64 22.59 -5.03
N ASN A 421 11.61 23.20 -5.61
CA ASN A 421 11.74 24.42 -6.44
C ASN A 421 12.26 25.62 -5.62
N GLU A 422 11.75 25.80 -4.42
CA GLU A 422 12.22 26.84 -3.50
C GLU A 422 13.66 26.59 -3.04
N GLN A 423 14.03 25.33 -2.75
CA GLN A 423 15.39 24.95 -2.38
C GLN A 423 16.38 25.26 -3.50
N GLN A 424 16.08 24.87 -4.74
CA GLN A 424 16.95 25.13 -5.88
C GLN A 424 17.14 26.64 -6.10
N THR A 425 16.09 27.42 -5.95
CA THR A 425 16.16 28.89 -6.00
C THR A 425 17.04 29.45 -4.88
N ALA A 426 16.91 28.94 -3.66
CA ALA A 426 17.65 29.42 -2.49
C ALA A 426 19.15 29.05 -2.53
N PHE A 427 19.49 27.89 -3.07
CA PHE A 427 20.88 27.44 -3.21
C PHE A 427 21.59 28.04 -4.44
N GLY A 428 20.85 28.56 -5.43
CA GLY A 428 21.35 29.52 -6.41
C GLY A 428 22.26 28.98 -7.52
N PHE A 429 22.19 27.68 -7.86
CA PHE A 429 23.07 27.10 -8.87
C PHE A 429 22.48 27.01 -10.27
N GLU A 430 21.19 26.80 -10.38
CA GLU A 430 20.45 26.87 -11.64
C GLU A 430 19.12 27.56 -11.41
N PHE A 431 18.62 28.23 -12.43
CA PHE A 431 17.33 28.93 -12.33
C PHE A 431 16.19 27.90 -12.31
N ALA A 432 15.55 27.72 -11.15
CA ALA A 432 14.29 27.01 -11.08
C ALA A 432 13.19 27.90 -11.67
N PRO A 433 12.44 27.44 -12.68
CA PRO A 433 11.36 28.23 -13.24
C PRO A 433 10.26 28.42 -12.19
N PRO A 434 9.61 29.58 -12.12
CA PRO A 434 8.57 29.85 -11.14
C PRO A 434 7.36 28.93 -11.39
N ILE A 435 6.93 28.22 -10.35
CA ILE A 435 5.74 27.38 -10.34
C ILE A 435 4.68 28.07 -9.49
N ASP A 436 3.56 28.47 -10.12
CA ASP A 436 2.46 29.11 -9.38
C ASP A 436 1.53 28.06 -8.74
N LYS A 437 1.23 26.98 -9.47
CA LYS A 437 0.36 25.92 -9.03
C LYS A 437 0.67 24.60 -9.73
N LEU A 438 0.59 23.51 -8.97
CA LEU A 438 0.65 22.13 -9.46
C LEU A 438 -0.72 21.46 -9.28
N ASP A 439 -1.07 20.58 -10.20
CA ASP A 439 -2.22 19.67 -10.05
C ASP A 439 -1.75 18.26 -10.32
N THR A 440 -1.97 17.37 -9.36
CA THR A 440 -1.65 15.94 -9.48
C THR A 440 -2.73 15.22 -10.28
N ARG A 441 -2.33 14.52 -11.34
CA ARG A 441 -3.20 13.64 -12.12
C ARG A 441 -2.95 12.20 -11.77
N TRP A 442 -4.03 11.47 -11.51
CA TRP A 442 -3.99 10.08 -11.08
C TRP A 442 -4.40 9.14 -12.19
N LYS A 443 -3.76 7.98 -12.26
CA LYS A 443 -4.29 6.85 -13.02
C LYS A 443 -5.62 6.42 -12.42
N SER A 444 -6.51 5.86 -13.26
CA SER A 444 -7.81 5.40 -12.76
C SER A 444 -7.62 4.30 -11.70
N ALA A 445 -8.16 4.51 -10.51
CA ALA A 445 -8.18 3.50 -9.46
C ALA A 445 -9.19 2.36 -9.72
N GLU A 446 -10.12 2.54 -10.66
CA GLU A 446 -11.13 1.57 -11.05
C GLU A 446 -10.51 0.53 -11.98
N ILE A 447 -10.71 -0.76 -11.66
CA ILE A 447 -10.37 -1.85 -12.60
C ILE A 447 -11.41 -1.85 -13.70
N ARG A 448 -11.05 -1.31 -14.86
CA ARG A 448 -11.92 -1.33 -16.04
C ARG A 448 -11.71 -2.64 -16.80
N ASN A 449 -12.82 -3.27 -17.18
CA ASN A 449 -12.79 -4.37 -18.11
C ASN A 449 -12.44 -3.82 -19.51
N ASP A 450 -11.66 -4.56 -20.29
CA ASP A 450 -11.29 -4.19 -21.67
C ASP A 450 -12.50 -3.84 -22.54
N ALA A 451 -13.64 -4.50 -22.32
CA ALA A 451 -14.88 -4.17 -23.01
C ALA A 451 -15.43 -2.78 -22.65
N ASP A 452 -15.33 -2.38 -21.38
CA ASP A 452 -15.76 -1.05 -20.91
C ASP A 452 -14.82 0.03 -21.45
N VAL A 453 -13.51 -0.24 -21.51
CA VAL A 453 -12.51 0.67 -22.10
C VAL A 453 -12.76 0.86 -23.59
N LEU A 454 -13.01 -0.23 -24.34
CA LEU A 454 -13.34 -0.16 -25.77
C LEU A 454 -14.65 0.59 -26.02
N ALA A 455 -15.65 0.43 -25.15
CA ALA A 455 -16.90 1.18 -25.24
C ALA A 455 -16.67 2.67 -25.00
N LEU A 456 -15.89 3.03 -23.98
CA LEU A 456 -15.51 4.42 -23.68
C LEU A 456 -14.68 5.02 -24.82
N PHE A 457 -13.69 4.28 -25.34
CA PHE A 457 -12.89 4.69 -26.49
C PHE A 457 -13.78 5.04 -27.69
N LYS A 458 -14.71 4.15 -28.05
CA LYS A 458 -15.64 4.40 -29.15
C LYS A 458 -16.48 5.63 -28.91
N LEU A 459 -17.05 5.76 -27.72
CA LEU A 459 -17.92 6.90 -27.37
C LEU A 459 -17.16 8.23 -27.44
N LEU A 460 -15.94 8.29 -26.92
CA LEU A 460 -15.10 9.49 -26.98
C LEU A 460 -14.65 9.82 -28.41
N ASN A 461 -14.26 8.79 -29.17
CA ASN A 461 -13.85 8.94 -30.56
C ASN A 461 -15.01 9.41 -31.45
N ASP A 462 -16.21 8.83 -31.27
CA ASP A 462 -17.42 9.24 -32.02
C ASP A 462 -17.88 10.65 -31.65
N ALA A 463 -17.61 11.08 -30.41
CA ALA A 463 -17.86 12.46 -29.95
C ALA A 463 -16.79 13.48 -30.40
N GLY A 464 -15.74 13.05 -31.10
CA GLY A 464 -14.66 13.90 -31.59
C GLY A 464 -13.54 14.18 -30.57
N TYR A 465 -13.55 13.51 -29.41
CA TYR A 465 -12.50 13.64 -28.38
C TYR A 465 -11.41 12.57 -28.55
N GLU A 466 -10.75 12.55 -29.70
CA GLU A 466 -9.80 11.51 -30.10
C GLU A 466 -8.63 11.35 -29.12
N ARG A 467 -8.05 12.46 -28.65
CA ARG A 467 -6.95 12.42 -27.67
C ARG A 467 -7.39 11.80 -26.34
N ALA A 468 -8.58 12.15 -25.86
CA ALA A 468 -9.14 11.55 -24.67
C ALA A 468 -9.45 10.05 -24.86
N ALA A 469 -9.88 9.67 -26.05
CA ALA A 469 -10.11 8.27 -26.41
C ALA A 469 -8.80 7.46 -26.37
N LEU A 470 -7.72 7.96 -26.97
CA LEU A 470 -6.40 7.33 -26.95
C LEU A 470 -5.82 7.23 -25.53
N ARG A 471 -6.00 8.27 -24.69
CA ARG A 471 -5.63 8.22 -23.27
C ARG A 471 -6.40 7.13 -22.52
N ALA A 472 -7.71 7.03 -22.73
CA ALA A 472 -8.51 5.98 -22.10
C ALA A 472 -8.06 4.58 -22.50
N LEU A 473 -7.67 4.40 -23.77
CA LEU A 473 -7.13 3.14 -24.27
C LEU A 473 -5.73 2.85 -23.70
N GLY A 474 -4.87 3.86 -23.61
CA GLY A 474 -3.51 3.74 -23.05
C GLY A 474 -3.47 3.39 -21.56
N GLN A 475 -4.55 3.63 -20.83
CA GLN A 475 -4.71 3.23 -19.42
C GLN A 475 -5.27 1.82 -19.24
N SER A 476 -5.42 1.06 -20.31
CA SER A 476 -5.96 -0.31 -20.29
C SER A 476 -4.86 -1.36 -20.47
N SER A 477 -5.22 -2.62 -20.21
CA SER A 477 -4.36 -3.77 -20.53
C SER A 477 -4.19 -4.02 -22.03
N LEU A 478 -5.01 -3.38 -22.86
CA LEU A 478 -5.02 -3.59 -24.31
C LEU A 478 -3.90 -2.84 -25.03
N ALA A 479 -3.49 -1.68 -24.50
CA ALA A 479 -2.43 -0.88 -25.07
C ALA A 479 -1.80 0.01 -23.96
N SER A 480 -0.49 0.24 -24.08
CA SER A 480 0.22 1.20 -23.24
C SER A 480 0.76 2.30 -24.12
N TYR A 481 0.13 3.47 -24.09
CA TYR A 481 0.57 4.65 -24.83
C TYR A 481 1.04 5.71 -23.86
N SER A 482 2.26 6.20 -24.04
CA SER A 482 2.73 7.43 -23.41
C SER A 482 2.06 8.65 -24.05
N GLU A 483 2.09 9.81 -23.40
CA GLU A 483 1.60 11.06 -24.02
C GLU A 483 2.36 11.38 -25.31
N ASP A 484 3.66 11.08 -25.38
CA ASP A 484 4.48 11.23 -26.58
C ASP A 484 4.00 10.33 -27.73
N ASP A 485 3.56 9.10 -27.43
CA ASP A 485 3.01 8.20 -28.42
C ASP A 485 1.67 8.71 -28.96
N ILE A 486 0.83 9.23 -28.04
CA ILE A 486 -0.45 9.86 -28.41
C ILE A 486 -0.20 11.09 -29.30
N ASP A 487 0.77 11.94 -28.94
CA ASP A 487 1.13 13.12 -29.73
C ASP A 487 1.67 12.74 -31.13
N LYS A 488 2.51 11.72 -31.21
CA LYS A 488 2.98 11.19 -32.50
C LYS A 488 1.81 10.68 -33.36
N MET A 489 0.89 9.89 -32.78
CA MET A 489 -0.28 9.38 -33.48
C MET A 489 -1.18 10.53 -33.97
N MET A 490 -1.39 11.55 -33.16
CA MET A 490 -2.18 12.73 -33.55
C MET A 490 -1.49 13.54 -34.67
N GLN A 491 -0.15 13.70 -34.62
CA GLN A 491 0.62 14.38 -35.66
C GLN A 491 0.63 13.58 -36.99
N GLU A 492 0.78 12.27 -36.94
CA GLU A 492 0.72 11.41 -38.12
C GLU A 492 -0.64 11.52 -38.78
N LYS A 493 -1.72 11.45 -38.00
CA LYS A 493 -3.09 11.63 -38.51
C LYS A 493 -3.31 12.99 -39.13
N ALA A 494 -2.80 14.07 -38.53
CA ALA A 494 -2.88 15.43 -39.08
C ALA A 494 -2.11 15.54 -40.41
N LYS A 495 -0.95 14.87 -40.54
CA LYS A 495 -0.19 14.81 -41.80
C LYS A 495 -0.97 14.06 -42.88
N ASP A 496 -1.58 12.95 -42.55
CA ASP A 496 -2.38 12.13 -43.48
C ASP A 496 -3.63 12.91 -43.97
N VAL A 497 -4.32 13.62 -43.08
CA VAL A 497 -5.45 14.49 -43.44
C VAL A 497 -4.98 15.64 -44.32
N GLY A 498 -3.84 16.26 -43.98
CA GLY A 498 -3.24 17.31 -44.81
C GLY A 498 -2.84 16.80 -46.20
N THR A 499 -2.23 15.63 -46.29
CA THR A 499 -1.85 15.01 -47.57
C THR A 499 -3.08 14.64 -48.40
N ASN A 500 -4.13 14.14 -47.78
CA ASN A 500 -5.40 13.81 -48.45
C ASN A 500 -6.11 15.08 -48.93
N LEU A 501 -6.09 16.17 -48.20
CA LEU A 501 -6.64 17.50 -48.64
C LEU A 501 -5.85 18.09 -49.81
N VAL A 502 -4.52 18.01 -49.78
CA VAL A 502 -3.65 18.47 -50.87
C VAL A 502 -3.91 17.64 -52.14
N ASN A 503 -4.04 16.32 -52.02
CA ASN A 503 -4.36 15.43 -53.11
C ASN A 503 -5.76 15.68 -53.68
N ALA A 504 -6.75 15.94 -52.83
CA ALA A 504 -8.11 16.31 -53.26
C ALA A 504 -8.13 17.66 -53.95
N ALA A 505 -7.41 18.68 -53.43
CA ALA A 505 -7.27 20.00 -54.04
C ALA A 505 -6.51 19.90 -55.39
N GLY A 506 -5.48 19.05 -55.49
CA GLY A 506 -4.76 18.76 -56.72
C GLY A 506 -5.64 18.13 -57.78
N SER A 507 -6.53 17.22 -57.37
CA SER A 507 -7.51 16.60 -58.31
C SER A 507 -8.59 17.57 -58.77
N LEU A 508 -9.01 18.54 -57.93
CA LEU A 508 -9.94 19.59 -58.30
C LEU A 508 -9.30 20.60 -59.25
N ASN A 509 -8.03 20.93 -59.17
CA ASN A 509 -7.30 21.76 -60.14
C ASN A 509 -7.05 21.05 -61.46
N GLY A 510 -7.10 19.71 -61.53
CA GLY A 510 -7.05 18.94 -62.78
C GLY A 510 -8.30 19.09 -63.64
N PHE A 511 -9.43 19.50 -63.10
CA PHE A 511 -10.70 19.69 -63.84
C PHE A 511 -10.88 21.11 -64.44
N SER A 512 -9.99 22.06 -64.18
CA SER A 512 -10.08 23.43 -64.71
C SER A 512 -9.50 23.59 -66.15
N ASN A 513 -8.97 22.51 -66.77
CA ASN A 513 -8.42 22.55 -68.12
C ASN A 513 -9.31 21.84 -69.16
N PHE A 514 -10.63 21.82 -68.99
CA PHE A 514 -11.53 21.52 -70.11
C PHE A 514 -11.76 22.81 -70.91
N ASN A 515 -10.96 22.98 -71.98
CA ASN A 515 -11.17 23.94 -73.05
C ASN A 515 -12.60 23.78 -73.60
N ALA A 516 -13.35 24.86 -73.62
CA ALA A 516 -14.57 24.98 -74.36
C ALA A 516 -14.23 24.91 -75.87
N PRO A 517 -14.82 24.05 -76.70
CA PRO A 517 -14.63 24.06 -78.12
C PRO A 517 -15.53 25.16 -78.75
N GLY A 518 -14.86 26.08 -79.45
CA GLY A 518 -15.33 26.61 -80.73
C GLY A 518 -16.60 27.43 -80.80
N GLN A 519 -16.41 28.74 -80.80
CA GLN A 519 -17.21 29.64 -81.65
C GLN A 519 -16.37 30.02 -82.87
N SER A 520 -16.67 29.43 -84.05
CA SER A 520 -16.42 29.97 -85.35
C SER A 520 -17.34 29.31 -86.37
N LEU A 521 -18.48 29.95 -86.64
CA LEU A 521 -19.24 29.79 -87.85
C LEU A 521 -20.37 30.82 -87.85
N LEU A 522 -20.04 32.03 -88.38
CA LEU A 522 -20.96 32.95 -89.07
C LEU A 522 -20.13 33.95 -89.80
N ALA A 523 -19.83 33.63 -91.04
CA ALA A 523 -19.64 34.61 -92.14
C ALA A 523 -19.60 33.88 -93.48
N SER A 524 -20.71 33.70 -94.07
CA SER A 524 -21.02 33.92 -95.50
C SER A 524 -22.37 33.36 -95.83
#